data_9427667a308fac564294c109f7cdf5e5
#
_entry.id   9427667a308fac564294c109f7cdf5e5
#
_cell.length_a   1.000
_cell.length_b   1.000
_cell.length_c   1.000
_cell.angle_alpha   90.00
_cell.angle_beta   90.00
_cell.angle_gamma   90.00
#
_symmetry.space_group_name_H-M   'P 1'
#
loop_
_entity.id
_entity.type
_entity.pdbx_description
1 polymer ?
#
loop_
_entity_poly.entity_id
_entity_poly.type
_entity_poly.pdbx_seq_one_letter_code
_entity_poly.pdbx_strand_id
1 'polypeptide(L)'
;MARAQLKRVSIYVLSLLAALTLLGGFLHTKAGRPLLASLGVGCPIKASPAAIEAARNGSARSQRGSEAATSRPALGFALDRMTLADVKAWADSQHVSCEDVRVGLLRCTDVPVVALGGSGPLINRLDFGFTLADRRLVNISAWRNGLTGATAAAQMDAVVASMKESVGAPSREEGKRSAEYLAAGPLHTALVQYRFKDYIADVSATNIPGRGLSLREHYMSARD
;
A
#
# COMPACT_ATOMS: atom_id res chain seq x y z
N MET A 1 57.10 -3.08 -20.07
CA MET A 1 56.46 -3.49 -18.76
C MET A 1 54.97 -3.12 -18.66
N ALA A 2 54.50 -2.01 -19.17
CA ALA A 2 53.07 -1.56 -19.04
C ALA A 2 52.02 -2.52 -19.65
N ARG A 3 52.26 -3.11 -20.81
CA ARG A 3 51.28 -4.04 -21.45
C ARG A 3 51.02 -5.33 -20.68
N ALA A 4 51.99 -5.86 -19.92
CA ALA A 4 51.81 -7.06 -19.11
C ALA A 4 50.98 -6.78 -17.83
N GLN A 5 51.12 -5.61 -17.26
CA GLN A 5 50.32 -5.19 -16.12
C GLN A 5 48.85 -4.93 -16.54
N LEU A 6 48.63 -4.29 -17.69
CA LEU A 6 47.29 -4.04 -18.22
C LEU A 6 46.49 -5.34 -18.45
N LYS A 7 47.14 -6.38 -19.01
CA LYS A 7 46.52 -7.69 -19.20
C LYS A 7 46.15 -8.38 -17.87
N ARG A 8 47.00 -8.27 -16.84
CA ARG A 8 46.68 -8.84 -15.51
C ARG A 8 45.48 -8.14 -14.87
N VAL A 9 45.42 -6.80 -14.89
CA VAL A 9 44.30 -6.02 -14.38
C VAL A 9 42.99 -6.36 -15.10
N SER A 10 43.03 -6.50 -16.44
CA SER A 10 41.86 -6.88 -17.24
C SER A 10 41.32 -8.28 -16.88
N ILE A 11 42.20 -9.25 -16.59
CA ILE A 11 41.81 -10.60 -16.17
C ILE A 11 41.12 -10.56 -14.80
N TYR A 12 41.70 -9.82 -13.85
CA TYR A 12 41.08 -9.70 -12.51
C TYR A 12 39.70 -9.02 -12.54
N VAL A 13 39.53 -7.96 -13.34
CA VAL A 13 38.26 -7.27 -13.51
C VAL A 13 37.20 -8.18 -14.15
N LEU A 14 37.60 -8.93 -15.21
CA LEU A 14 36.70 -9.90 -15.85
C LEU A 14 36.30 -11.04 -14.91
N SER A 15 37.26 -11.55 -14.12
CA SER A 15 36.97 -12.61 -13.13
C SER A 15 36.06 -12.14 -12.02
N LEU A 16 36.23 -10.89 -11.55
CA LEU A 16 35.38 -10.29 -10.55
C LEU A 16 33.93 -10.08 -11.06
N LEU A 17 33.81 -9.57 -12.29
CA LEU A 17 32.50 -9.40 -12.94
C LEU A 17 31.79 -10.74 -13.14
N ALA A 18 32.51 -11.78 -13.60
CA ALA A 18 31.96 -13.12 -13.75
C ALA A 18 31.49 -13.70 -12.38
N ALA A 19 32.26 -13.51 -11.32
CA ALA A 19 31.91 -13.97 -9.99
C ALA A 19 30.67 -13.23 -9.45
N LEU A 20 30.55 -11.92 -9.66
CA LEU A 20 29.40 -11.12 -9.26
C LEU A 20 28.13 -11.51 -10.04
N THR A 21 28.24 -11.79 -11.33
CA THR A 21 27.09 -12.25 -12.13
C THR A 21 26.63 -13.65 -11.74
N LEU A 22 27.56 -14.57 -11.45
CA LEU A 22 27.23 -15.91 -10.96
C LEU A 22 26.60 -15.86 -9.57
N LEU A 23 27.13 -15.03 -8.67
CA LEU A 23 26.56 -14.83 -7.34
C LEU A 23 25.17 -14.21 -7.42
N GLY A 24 24.99 -13.18 -8.25
CA GLY A 24 23.69 -12.57 -8.51
C GLY A 24 22.70 -13.59 -9.07
N GLY A 25 23.09 -14.37 -10.08
CA GLY A 25 22.27 -15.44 -10.64
C GLY A 25 21.90 -16.50 -9.62
N PHE A 26 22.84 -16.95 -8.78
CA PHE A 26 22.58 -17.92 -7.71
C PHE A 26 21.57 -17.38 -6.69
N LEU A 27 21.70 -16.13 -6.27
CA LEU A 27 20.80 -15.51 -5.28
C LEU A 27 19.34 -15.44 -5.79
N HIS A 28 19.12 -15.42 -7.09
CA HIS A 28 17.79 -15.47 -7.70
C HIS A 28 17.22 -16.88 -7.89
N THR A 29 18.00 -17.93 -7.62
CA THR A 29 17.53 -19.33 -7.68
C THR A 29 16.71 -19.70 -6.43
N LYS A 30 15.96 -20.82 -6.52
CA LYS A 30 15.23 -21.37 -5.36
C LYS A 30 16.16 -21.67 -4.16
N ALA A 31 17.43 -22.00 -4.42
CA ALA A 31 18.42 -22.31 -3.39
C ALA A 31 19.05 -21.05 -2.76
N GLY A 32 19.21 -19.95 -3.53
CA GLY A 32 19.76 -18.69 -3.03
C GLY A 32 18.77 -17.77 -2.33
N ARG A 33 17.45 -17.93 -2.59
CA ARG A 33 16.38 -17.11 -1.99
C ARG A 33 16.36 -17.09 -0.46
N PRO A 34 16.61 -18.20 0.29
CA PRO A 34 16.70 -18.16 1.74
C PRO A 34 17.82 -17.26 2.25
N LEU A 35 18.94 -17.18 1.52
CA LEU A 35 20.06 -16.31 1.84
C LEU A 35 19.69 -14.83 1.67
N LEU A 36 18.98 -14.45 0.60
CA LEU A 36 18.46 -13.10 0.42
C LEU A 36 17.47 -12.71 1.52
N ALA A 37 16.62 -13.64 1.92
CA ALA A 37 15.67 -13.42 3.00
C ALA A 37 16.36 -13.19 4.36
N SER A 38 17.46 -13.90 4.64
CA SER A 38 18.25 -13.71 5.87
C SER A 38 19.00 -12.37 5.90
N LEU A 39 19.31 -11.82 4.72
CA LEU A 39 19.94 -10.51 4.56
C LEU A 39 18.91 -9.36 4.50
N GLY A 40 17.61 -9.65 4.68
CA GLY A 40 16.54 -8.65 4.57
C GLY A 40 16.28 -8.14 3.16
N VAL A 41 16.88 -8.80 2.14
CA VAL A 41 16.74 -8.43 0.73
C VAL A 41 15.82 -9.43 0.06
N GLY A 42 14.58 -9.05 -0.20
CA GLY A 42 13.61 -9.86 -0.94
C GLY A 42 12.19 -9.73 -0.38
N CYS A 43 11.18 -9.86 -1.25
CA CYS A 43 9.80 -10.00 -0.79
C CYS A 43 9.66 -11.34 -0.09
N PRO A 44 9.30 -11.38 1.20
CA PRO A 44 9.10 -12.62 1.92
C PRO A 44 7.85 -13.33 1.36
N ILE A 45 8.04 -14.24 0.42
CA ILE A 45 6.95 -15.00 -0.24
C ILE A 45 6.16 -15.85 0.78
N LYS A 46 6.68 -15.99 2.02
CA LYS A 46 6.05 -16.68 3.14
C LYS A 46 6.38 -15.99 4.47
N ALA A 47 6.18 -14.67 4.56
CA ALA A 47 6.31 -14.02 5.86
C ALA A 47 5.24 -14.56 6.81
N SER A 48 5.63 -14.89 8.03
CA SER A 48 4.68 -15.27 9.06
C SER A 48 3.73 -14.10 9.37
N PRO A 49 2.50 -14.37 9.83
CA PRO A 49 1.59 -13.30 10.23
C PRO A 49 2.23 -12.29 11.21
N ALA A 50 3.02 -12.77 12.16
CA ALA A 50 3.75 -11.92 13.10
C ALA A 50 4.80 -11.02 12.41
N ALA A 51 5.53 -11.53 11.42
CA ALA A 51 6.49 -10.74 10.65
C ALA A 51 5.78 -9.63 9.83
N ILE A 52 4.61 -9.95 9.28
CA ILE A 52 3.79 -8.97 8.54
C ILE A 52 3.28 -7.86 9.48
N GLU A 53 2.81 -8.23 10.67
CA GLU A 53 2.37 -7.27 11.68
C GLU A 53 3.53 -6.39 12.15
N ALA A 54 4.70 -6.97 12.43
CA ALA A 54 5.91 -6.24 12.80
C ALA A 54 6.34 -5.26 11.69
N ALA A 55 6.33 -5.68 10.43
CA ALA A 55 6.65 -4.82 9.29
C ALA A 55 5.65 -3.67 9.13
N ARG A 56 4.35 -3.93 9.28
CA ARG A 56 3.31 -2.89 9.28
C ARG A 56 3.54 -1.88 10.40
N ASN A 57 3.77 -2.35 11.63
CA ASN A 57 4.00 -1.48 12.79
C ASN A 57 5.30 -0.68 12.63
N GLY A 58 6.35 -1.27 12.07
CA GLY A 58 7.59 -0.58 11.72
C GLY A 58 7.37 0.52 10.69
N SER A 59 6.64 0.22 9.61
CA SER A 59 6.27 1.20 8.60
C SER A 59 5.41 2.33 9.17
N ALA A 60 4.42 2.00 10.01
CA ALA A 60 3.60 3.02 10.68
C ALA A 60 4.48 3.96 11.52
N ARG A 61 5.38 3.41 12.34
CA ARG A 61 6.30 4.20 13.18
C ARG A 61 7.19 5.13 12.37
N SER A 62 7.76 4.67 11.27
CA SER A 62 8.66 5.47 10.42
C SER A 62 7.94 6.61 9.68
N GLN A 63 6.62 6.53 9.55
CA GLN A 63 5.81 7.51 8.80
C GLN A 63 4.97 8.42 9.70
N ARG A 64 5.05 8.30 11.01
CA ARG A 64 4.29 9.12 11.94
C ARG A 64 4.66 10.61 11.83
N GLY A 65 3.62 11.46 11.95
CA GLY A 65 3.78 12.86 12.25
C GLY A 65 3.98 13.10 13.76
N SER A 66 4.11 14.38 14.12
CA SER A 66 4.30 14.81 15.51
C SER A 66 2.99 15.02 16.27
N GLU A 67 1.93 15.40 15.58
CA GLU A 67 0.64 15.78 16.16
C GLU A 67 -0.38 14.65 16.08
N ALA A 68 -1.28 14.55 17.06
CA ALA A 68 -2.42 13.63 17.00
C ALA A 68 -3.45 14.12 15.99
N ALA A 69 -4.11 13.20 15.30
CA ALA A 69 -5.20 13.54 14.40
C ALA A 69 -6.43 14.02 15.19
N THR A 70 -7.11 15.06 14.69
CA THR A 70 -8.38 15.55 15.26
C THR A 70 -9.51 14.53 15.14
N SER A 71 -9.48 13.78 14.05
CA SER A 71 -10.34 12.62 13.79
C SER A 71 -9.58 11.58 12.97
N ARG A 72 -10.15 10.38 12.80
CA ARG A 72 -9.49 9.29 12.03
C ARG A 72 -10.48 8.66 11.06
N PRO A 73 -10.86 9.42 10.00
CA PRO A 73 -11.78 8.90 8.98
C PRO A 73 -11.18 7.68 8.25
N ALA A 74 -11.97 6.63 8.11
CA ALA A 74 -11.57 5.38 7.48
C ALA A 74 -12.78 4.68 6.85
N LEU A 75 -13.44 5.33 5.88
CA LEU A 75 -14.60 4.81 5.16
C LEU A 75 -15.79 4.42 6.10
N GLY A 76 -15.98 5.14 7.20
CA GLY A 76 -17.03 4.83 8.18
C GLY A 76 -16.64 3.79 9.23
N PHE A 77 -15.47 3.14 9.11
CA PHE A 77 -14.98 2.19 10.11
C PHE A 77 -14.14 2.87 11.19
N ALA A 78 -14.22 2.34 12.42
CA ALA A 78 -13.46 2.84 13.55
C ALA A 78 -12.17 2.02 13.77
N LEU A 79 -11.01 2.56 13.31
CA LEU A 79 -9.70 1.97 13.58
C LEU A 79 -9.47 1.83 15.10
N ASP A 80 -8.82 0.75 15.51
CA ASP A 80 -8.49 0.33 16.89
C ASP A 80 -9.71 0.01 17.78
N ARG A 81 -10.93 0.15 17.26
CA ARG A 81 -12.17 -0.13 18.01
C ARG A 81 -12.92 -1.33 17.45
N MET A 82 -13.19 -1.32 16.14
CA MET A 82 -13.89 -2.42 15.50
C MET A 82 -13.02 -3.68 15.46
N THR A 83 -13.67 -4.82 15.59
CA THR A 83 -13.05 -6.14 15.51
C THR A 83 -13.33 -6.80 14.16
N LEU A 84 -12.66 -7.92 13.86
CA LEU A 84 -12.97 -8.76 12.70
C LEU A 84 -14.45 -9.19 12.68
N ALA A 85 -15.04 -9.50 13.83
CA ALA A 85 -16.44 -9.87 13.94
C ALA A 85 -17.37 -8.70 13.54
N ASP A 86 -17.07 -7.49 13.99
CA ASP A 86 -17.85 -6.29 13.63
C ASP A 86 -17.82 -6.02 12.13
N VAL A 87 -16.64 -6.17 11.49
CA VAL A 87 -16.50 -5.97 10.04
C VAL A 87 -17.23 -7.07 9.25
N LYS A 88 -17.18 -8.32 9.70
CA LYS A 88 -17.96 -9.41 9.08
C LYS A 88 -19.47 -9.16 9.22
N ALA A 89 -19.95 -8.77 10.39
CA ALA A 89 -21.36 -8.44 10.61
C ALA A 89 -21.82 -7.27 9.72
N TRP A 90 -20.95 -6.24 9.53
CA TRP A 90 -21.22 -5.18 8.56
C TRP A 90 -21.32 -5.76 7.13
N ALA A 91 -20.37 -6.59 6.70
CA ALA A 91 -20.38 -7.17 5.36
C ALA A 91 -21.65 -7.99 5.10
N ASP A 92 -22.06 -8.82 6.06
CA ASP A 92 -23.29 -9.60 6.01
C ASP A 92 -24.53 -8.70 5.90
N SER A 93 -24.59 -7.63 6.71
CA SER A 93 -25.71 -6.67 6.70
C SER A 93 -25.83 -5.89 5.39
N GLN A 94 -24.71 -5.66 4.70
CA GLN A 94 -24.64 -4.95 3.41
C GLN A 94 -24.61 -5.91 2.21
N HIS A 95 -24.73 -7.21 2.41
CA HIS A 95 -24.63 -8.25 1.38
C HIS A 95 -23.32 -8.15 0.56
N VAL A 96 -22.21 -7.80 1.23
CA VAL A 96 -20.88 -7.68 0.62
C VAL A 96 -20.13 -9.00 0.77
N SER A 97 -19.62 -9.55 -0.34
CA SER A 97 -18.82 -10.77 -0.32
C SER A 97 -17.41 -10.50 0.19
N CYS A 98 -17.02 -11.19 1.27
CA CYS A 98 -15.69 -11.08 1.86
C CYS A 98 -15.08 -12.45 2.13
N GLU A 99 -13.76 -12.57 2.01
CA GLU A 99 -12.98 -13.78 2.25
C GLU A 99 -11.81 -13.54 3.22
N ASP A 100 -11.50 -14.51 4.05
CA ASP A 100 -10.27 -14.51 4.85
C ASP A 100 -9.08 -14.92 3.97
N VAL A 101 -8.32 -13.93 3.46
CA VAL A 101 -7.15 -14.18 2.59
C VAL A 101 -6.01 -14.84 3.36
N ARG A 102 -5.83 -14.43 4.61
CA ARG A 102 -4.86 -14.96 5.57
C ARG A 102 -5.19 -14.48 6.97
N VAL A 103 -4.52 -15.02 7.96
CA VAL A 103 -4.66 -14.57 9.35
C VAL A 103 -4.42 -13.05 9.44
N GLY A 104 -5.40 -12.33 9.97
CA GLY A 104 -5.36 -10.87 10.11
C GLY A 104 -5.64 -10.06 8.84
N LEU A 105 -6.15 -10.69 7.77
CA LEU A 105 -6.54 -9.98 6.54
C LEU A 105 -7.86 -10.52 5.99
N LEU A 106 -8.89 -9.70 6.01
CA LEU A 106 -10.17 -9.90 5.32
C LEU A 106 -10.19 -9.07 4.05
N ARG A 107 -10.64 -9.66 2.96
CA ARG A 107 -10.83 -8.99 1.66
C ARG A 107 -12.28 -9.05 1.24
N CYS A 108 -12.82 -7.92 0.83
CA CYS A 108 -14.11 -7.83 0.17
C CYS A 108 -13.93 -7.36 -1.27
N THR A 109 -14.74 -7.88 -2.18
CA THR A 109 -14.68 -7.56 -3.61
C THR A 109 -15.98 -6.92 -4.05
N ASP A 110 -15.89 -6.06 -5.06
CA ASP A 110 -17.03 -5.42 -5.72
C ASP A 110 -18.01 -4.74 -4.75
N VAL A 111 -17.44 -3.97 -3.82
CA VAL A 111 -18.19 -3.30 -2.74
C VAL A 111 -18.91 -2.06 -3.30
N PRO A 112 -20.26 -2.01 -3.26
CA PRO A 112 -21.01 -0.83 -3.61
C PRO A 112 -20.68 0.33 -2.67
N VAL A 113 -20.38 1.52 -3.19
CA VAL A 113 -20.01 2.68 -2.36
C VAL A 113 -21.15 3.09 -1.43
N VAL A 114 -22.40 2.84 -1.81
CA VAL A 114 -23.59 3.07 -0.96
C VAL A 114 -23.54 2.24 0.33
N ALA A 115 -22.92 1.08 0.34
CA ALA A 115 -22.72 0.28 1.56
C ALA A 115 -21.80 0.96 2.59
N LEU A 116 -21.05 1.97 2.16
CA LEU A 116 -20.17 2.82 2.99
C LEU A 116 -20.77 4.20 3.24
N GLY A 117 -22.05 4.42 2.89
CA GLY A 117 -22.74 5.71 3.02
C GLY A 117 -22.27 6.77 2.02
N GLY A 118 -21.57 6.38 0.97
CA GLY A 118 -21.03 7.29 -0.05
C GLY A 118 -21.70 7.17 -1.41
N SER A 119 -21.14 7.89 -2.38
CA SER A 119 -21.50 7.83 -3.79
C SER A 119 -20.25 7.73 -4.67
N GLY A 120 -20.38 7.15 -5.86
CA GLY A 120 -19.27 7.05 -6.79
C GLY A 120 -19.05 5.63 -7.35
N PRO A 121 -17.93 5.40 -8.03
CA PRO A 121 -17.62 4.12 -8.65
C PRO A 121 -17.40 3.02 -7.62
N LEU A 122 -17.72 1.79 -8.03
CA LEU A 122 -17.55 0.56 -7.27
C LEU A 122 -16.11 0.45 -6.70
N ILE A 123 -15.98 -0.04 -5.48
CA ILE A 123 -14.70 -0.43 -4.91
C ILE A 123 -14.43 -1.89 -5.31
N ASN A 124 -13.50 -2.09 -6.25
CA ASN A 124 -13.17 -3.43 -6.75
C ASN A 124 -12.56 -4.31 -5.67
N ARG A 125 -11.83 -3.73 -4.72
CA ARG A 125 -11.22 -4.43 -3.61
C ARG A 125 -11.14 -3.56 -2.36
N LEU A 126 -11.61 -4.10 -1.25
CA LEU A 126 -11.54 -3.49 0.07
C LEU A 126 -10.87 -4.47 1.03
N ASP A 127 -9.66 -4.17 1.44
CA ASP A 127 -8.86 -4.99 2.33
C ASP A 127 -8.90 -4.41 3.76
N PHE A 128 -9.21 -5.25 4.74
CA PHE A 128 -9.21 -4.94 6.16
C PHE A 128 -8.09 -5.71 6.87
N GLY A 129 -7.15 -4.98 7.48
CA GLY A 129 -6.06 -5.56 8.25
C GLY A 129 -6.32 -5.47 9.76
N PHE A 130 -6.10 -6.59 10.45
CA PHE A 130 -6.35 -6.71 11.89
C PHE A 130 -5.06 -7.04 12.63
N THR A 131 -5.00 -6.67 13.91
CA THR A 131 -3.99 -7.18 14.84
C THR A 131 -4.13 -8.69 15.01
N LEU A 132 -3.04 -9.36 15.37
CA LEU A 132 -3.08 -10.81 15.61
C LEU A 132 -3.64 -11.14 17.00
N ALA A 133 -3.36 -10.29 17.98
CA ALA A 133 -3.69 -10.56 19.38
C ALA A 133 -5.19 -10.49 19.66
N ASP A 134 -5.81 -9.35 19.34
CA ASP A 134 -7.19 -9.04 19.72
C ASP A 134 -8.11 -8.79 18.51
N ARG A 135 -7.60 -9.05 17.31
CA ARG A 135 -8.34 -8.92 16.04
C ARG A 135 -8.97 -7.54 15.83
N ARG A 136 -8.33 -6.48 16.32
CA ARG A 136 -8.77 -5.11 16.11
C ARG A 136 -8.38 -4.61 14.73
N LEU A 137 -9.27 -3.86 14.11
CA LEU A 137 -9.07 -3.24 12.81
C LEU A 137 -8.02 -2.13 12.91
N VAL A 138 -6.93 -2.26 12.18
CA VAL A 138 -5.80 -1.29 12.19
C VAL A 138 -5.42 -0.76 10.82
N ASN A 139 -5.97 -1.35 9.76
CA ASN A 139 -5.64 -0.96 8.39
C ASN A 139 -6.83 -1.21 7.48
N ILE A 140 -7.08 -0.27 6.57
CA ILE A 140 -8.06 -0.39 5.48
C ILE A 140 -7.39 0.07 4.19
N SER A 141 -7.56 -0.69 3.11
CA SER A 141 -7.18 -0.26 1.75
C SER A 141 -8.34 -0.48 0.79
N ALA A 142 -8.80 0.58 0.17
CA ALA A 142 -9.82 0.53 -0.87
C ALA A 142 -9.20 0.81 -2.24
N TRP A 143 -9.59 0.04 -3.25
CA TRP A 143 -9.08 0.14 -4.60
C TRP A 143 -10.24 0.26 -5.58
N ARG A 144 -10.17 1.27 -6.44
CA ARG A 144 -11.04 1.43 -7.62
C ARG A 144 -10.15 1.38 -8.86
N ASN A 145 -10.45 0.48 -9.78
CA ASN A 145 -9.63 0.23 -10.97
C ASN A 145 -10.43 0.53 -12.24
N GLY A 146 -9.73 0.70 -13.36
CA GLY A 146 -10.36 0.91 -14.66
C GLY A 146 -11.06 2.26 -14.79
N LEU A 147 -10.66 3.26 -14.01
CA LEU A 147 -11.26 4.59 -14.05
C LEU A 147 -10.82 5.36 -15.29
N THR A 148 -11.67 6.28 -15.74
CA THR A 148 -11.25 7.32 -16.68
C THR A 148 -10.46 8.41 -15.94
N GLY A 149 -9.68 9.23 -16.66
CA GLY A 149 -8.98 10.37 -16.08
C GLY A 149 -9.90 11.31 -15.31
N ALA A 150 -11.04 11.65 -15.91
CA ALA A 150 -12.03 12.53 -15.28
C ALA A 150 -12.63 11.91 -14.00
N THR A 151 -12.98 10.63 -14.04
CA THR A 151 -13.53 9.93 -12.86
C THR A 151 -12.51 9.82 -11.75
N ALA A 152 -11.25 9.47 -12.07
CA ALA A 152 -10.18 9.35 -11.08
C ALA A 152 -9.87 10.70 -10.42
N ALA A 153 -9.78 11.78 -11.20
CA ALA A 153 -9.56 13.13 -10.70
C ALA A 153 -10.70 13.57 -9.77
N ALA A 154 -11.95 13.47 -10.22
CA ALA A 154 -13.12 13.87 -9.44
C ALA A 154 -13.25 13.08 -8.12
N GLN A 155 -13.03 11.76 -8.16
CA GLN A 155 -13.08 10.93 -6.95
C GLN A 155 -11.92 11.25 -5.99
N MET A 156 -10.71 11.44 -6.51
CA MET A 156 -9.56 11.82 -5.68
C MET A 156 -9.79 13.18 -4.99
N ASP A 157 -10.31 14.17 -5.73
CA ASP A 157 -10.60 15.49 -5.19
C ASP A 157 -11.72 15.42 -4.12
N ALA A 158 -12.76 14.62 -4.32
CA ALA A 158 -13.81 14.41 -3.34
C ALA A 158 -13.28 13.81 -2.03
N VAL A 159 -12.44 12.75 -2.13
CA VAL A 159 -11.81 12.13 -0.95
C VAL A 159 -10.88 13.11 -0.25
N VAL A 160 -10.03 13.83 -0.99
CA VAL A 160 -9.10 14.82 -0.41
C VAL A 160 -9.85 15.98 0.25
N ALA A 161 -10.96 16.46 -0.33
CA ALA A 161 -11.81 17.48 0.27
C ALA A 161 -12.40 17.02 1.61
N SER A 162 -12.98 15.82 1.64
CA SER A 162 -13.53 15.22 2.87
C SER A 162 -12.46 15.00 3.94
N MET A 163 -11.27 14.55 3.54
CA MET A 163 -10.13 14.40 4.45
C MET A 163 -9.70 15.76 5.02
N LYS A 164 -9.63 16.78 4.17
CA LYS A 164 -9.25 18.14 4.60
C LYS A 164 -10.23 18.74 5.61
N GLU A 165 -11.51 18.50 5.43
CA GLU A 165 -12.55 18.91 6.40
C GLU A 165 -12.41 18.17 7.74
N SER A 166 -12.07 16.88 7.69
CA SER A 166 -12.01 16.01 8.87
C SER A 166 -10.73 16.15 9.68
N VAL A 167 -9.58 16.29 9.02
CA VAL A 167 -8.24 16.22 9.66
C VAL A 167 -7.33 17.40 9.32
N GLY A 168 -7.78 18.35 8.49
CA GLY A 168 -6.97 19.51 8.08
C GLY A 168 -6.15 19.27 6.81
N ALA A 169 -5.15 20.13 6.60
CA ALA A 169 -4.33 20.08 5.40
C ALA A 169 -3.48 18.81 5.32
N PRO A 170 -3.22 18.28 4.11
CA PRO A 170 -2.32 17.16 3.92
C PRO A 170 -0.88 17.50 4.31
N SER A 171 -0.14 16.50 4.77
CA SER A 171 1.28 16.64 5.12
C SER A 171 2.17 16.70 3.88
N ARG A 172 1.72 16.11 2.77
CA ARG A 172 2.46 16.07 1.48
C ARG A 172 1.52 15.84 0.33
N GLU A 173 1.77 16.53 -0.77
CA GLU A 173 1.11 16.30 -2.07
C GLU A 173 2.17 16.14 -3.16
N GLU A 174 1.98 15.16 -4.06
CA GLU A 174 2.85 14.90 -5.20
C GLU A 174 2.02 14.63 -6.45
N GLY A 175 2.57 15.05 -7.62
CA GLY A 175 1.88 14.94 -8.91
C GLY A 175 0.72 15.92 -9.03
N LYS A 176 -0.04 15.76 -10.14
CA LYS A 176 -1.22 16.60 -10.41
C LYS A 176 -2.46 15.73 -10.41
N ARG A 177 -3.53 16.21 -9.79
CA ARG A 177 -4.82 15.51 -9.75
C ARG A 177 -5.71 15.78 -10.96
N SER A 178 -5.20 16.45 -12.00
CA SER A 178 -6.01 16.72 -13.20
C SER A 178 -6.20 15.47 -14.06
N ALA A 179 -7.35 15.40 -14.73
CA ALA A 179 -7.72 14.30 -15.63
C ALA A 179 -6.67 14.09 -16.73
N GLU A 180 -6.17 15.18 -17.30
CA GLU A 180 -5.16 15.16 -18.38
C GLU A 180 -3.85 14.57 -17.89
N TYR A 181 -3.38 15.00 -16.71
CA TYR A 181 -2.13 14.49 -16.15
C TYR A 181 -2.22 12.99 -15.83
N LEU A 182 -3.30 12.57 -15.18
CA LEU A 182 -3.48 11.16 -14.81
C LEU A 182 -3.61 10.26 -16.03
N ALA A 183 -4.25 10.75 -17.11
CA ALA A 183 -4.44 10.00 -18.35
C ALA A 183 -3.24 10.08 -19.31
N ALA A 184 -2.29 10.99 -19.10
CA ALA A 184 -1.23 11.31 -20.09
C ALA A 184 -0.27 10.14 -20.38
N GLY A 185 -0.14 9.16 -19.49
CA GLY A 185 0.72 8.01 -19.74
C GLY A 185 0.83 7.05 -18.54
N PRO A 186 1.49 5.92 -18.73
CA PRO A 186 1.70 4.96 -17.68
C PRO A 186 2.58 5.55 -16.54
N LEU A 187 2.32 5.10 -15.32
CA LEU A 187 3.02 5.51 -14.10
C LEU A 187 2.85 6.97 -13.69
N HIS A 188 2.01 7.77 -14.39
CA HIS A 188 1.60 9.06 -13.86
C HIS A 188 0.82 8.83 -12.56
N THR A 189 1.30 9.46 -11.49
CA THR A 189 0.75 9.28 -10.14
C THR A 189 0.50 10.62 -9.49
N ALA A 190 -0.68 10.76 -8.90
CA ALA A 190 -0.95 11.79 -7.90
C ALA A 190 -1.04 11.11 -6.52
N LEU A 191 -0.43 11.72 -5.51
CA LEU A 191 -0.39 11.19 -4.15
C LEU A 191 -0.64 12.32 -3.15
N VAL A 192 -1.56 12.09 -2.21
CA VAL A 192 -1.83 12.97 -1.07
C VAL A 192 -1.66 12.16 0.19
N GLN A 193 -0.88 12.68 1.13
CA GLN A 193 -0.49 11.99 2.35
C GLN A 193 -0.86 12.79 3.58
N TYR A 194 -1.39 12.11 4.58
CA TYR A 194 -1.71 12.63 5.91
C TYR A 194 -0.90 11.86 6.94
N ARG A 195 -0.12 12.54 7.75
CA ARG A 195 0.81 11.95 8.71
C ARG A 195 0.58 12.54 10.09
N PHE A 196 -0.05 11.75 10.95
CA PHE A 196 -0.29 12.09 12.35
C PHE A 196 0.42 11.09 13.27
N LYS A 197 0.53 11.41 14.54
CA LYS A 197 1.14 10.55 15.55
C LYS A 197 0.41 9.21 15.71
N ASP A 198 -0.91 9.20 15.54
CA ASP A 198 -1.79 8.05 15.78
C ASP A 198 -2.59 7.59 14.56
N TYR A 199 -2.41 8.28 13.41
CA TYR A 199 -3.15 8.01 12.19
C TYR A 199 -2.35 8.37 10.93
N ILE A 200 -2.44 7.51 9.93
CA ILE A 200 -1.83 7.71 8.61
C ILE A 200 -2.90 7.47 7.56
N ALA A 201 -2.98 8.36 6.57
CA ALA A 201 -3.79 8.12 5.39
C ALA A 201 -3.05 8.51 4.12
N ASP A 202 -3.25 7.72 3.07
CA ASP A 202 -2.76 7.97 1.72
C ASP A 202 -3.91 7.88 0.73
N VAL A 203 -4.02 8.87 -0.15
CA VAL A 203 -4.91 8.84 -1.31
C VAL A 203 -4.04 8.93 -2.54
N SER A 204 -4.09 7.95 -3.42
CA SER A 204 -3.26 7.93 -4.63
C SER A 204 -4.06 7.51 -5.85
N ALA A 205 -3.83 8.20 -6.97
CA ALA A 205 -4.31 7.80 -8.28
C ALA A 205 -3.11 7.52 -9.18
N THR A 206 -3.06 6.34 -9.79
CA THR A 206 -1.93 5.90 -10.63
C THR A 206 -2.44 5.26 -11.91
N ASN A 207 -1.86 5.63 -13.05
CA ASN A 207 -2.12 4.94 -14.32
C ASN A 207 -1.20 3.72 -14.43
N ILE A 208 -1.80 2.53 -14.27
CA ILE A 208 -1.07 1.26 -14.25
C ILE A 208 -1.12 0.62 -15.65
N PRO A 209 0.03 0.29 -16.29
CA PRO A 209 0.05 -0.38 -17.58
C PRO A 209 -0.83 -1.64 -17.59
N GLY A 210 -1.72 -1.75 -18.59
CA GLY A 210 -2.62 -2.89 -18.76
C GLY A 210 -3.81 -2.96 -17.77
N ARG A 211 -3.88 -2.05 -16.77
CA ARG A 211 -5.00 -1.99 -15.81
C ARG A 211 -5.77 -0.68 -15.83
N GLY A 212 -5.24 0.34 -16.51
CA GLY A 212 -5.81 1.68 -16.53
C GLY A 212 -5.59 2.44 -15.22
N LEU A 213 -6.37 3.50 -15.03
CA LEU A 213 -6.28 4.31 -13.83
C LEU A 213 -6.86 3.58 -12.61
N SER A 214 -6.07 3.58 -11.55
CA SER A 214 -6.45 3.02 -10.25
C SER A 214 -6.40 4.12 -9.20
N LEU A 215 -7.47 4.27 -8.42
CA LEU A 215 -7.52 5.09 -7.22
C LEU A 215 -7.41 4.18 -6.00
N ARG A 216 -6.47 4.48 -5.12
CA ARG A 216 -6.30 3.80 -3.83
C ARG A 216 -6.49 4.78 -2.69
N GLU A 217 -7.30 4.39 -1.74
CA GLU A 217 -7.37 4.98 -0.41
C GLU A 217 -6.77 4.00 0.59
N HIS A 218 -5.92 4.49 1.48
CA HIS A 218 -5.29 3.68 2.50
C HIS A 218 -5.32 4.41 3.82
N TYR A 219 -5.84 3.76 4.85
CA TYR A 219 -6.02 4.29 6.19
C TYR A 219 -5.38 3.34 7.19
N MET A 220 -4.58 3.84 8.10
CA MET A 220 -3.84 3.01 9.04
C MET A 220 -3.77 3.64 10.42
N SER A 221 -4.02 2.84 11.46
CA SER A 221 -3.66 3.19 12.82
C SER A 221 -2.14 3.24 12.97
N ALA A 222 -1.65 4.31 13.58
CA ALA A 222 -0.24 4.47 13.91
C ALA A 222 -0.01 4.49 15.44
N ARG A 223 -0.98 4.00 16.21
CA ARG A 223 -0.85 3.80 17.67
C ARG A 223 0.12 2.66 17.96
N ASP A 224 0.77 2.75 19.12
CA ASP A 224 1.63 1.68 19.66
C ASP A 224 0.80 0.55 20.23
#